data_2a8a77481cdd40d3fb1482765f1bdaae
#
_entry.id   2a8a77481cdd40d3fb1482765f1bdaae
#
_cell.length_a   1.000
_cell.length_b   1.000
_cell.length_c   1.000
_cell.angle_alpha   90.00
_cell.angle_beta   90.00
_cell.angle_gamma   90.00
#
_symmetry.space_group_name_H-M   'P 1'
#
loop_
_entity.id
_entity.type
_entity.pdbx_description
1 polymer ?
#
loop_
_entity_poly.entity_id
_entity_poly.type
_entity_poly.pdbx_seq_one_letter_code
_entity_poly.pdbx_strand_id
1 'polypeptide(L)'
;MNIKSSISATGVISPVNSVEVSPKITARISTVAVKENDRVEKGQVVATLDGKDYAAKKDQAQYKLTNAQLKYERAKALYEAGAGSKQDLDNAQFEYDTAASSLSEAESDVAETVITAPMSGVVVGEPKTPGTMAVQGNSSPTVIMRIADTGTKQIIAKVDETDIGKIKVGQDATFTVDSYTNKTFTAHVSKIS
;
A
#
# COMPACT_ATOMS: atom_id res chain seq x y z
N MET A 1 48.09 -26.43 -10.85
CA MET A 1 46.90 -27.12 -10.28
C MET A 1 45.96 -26.05 -9.72
N ASN A 2 44.84 -25.77 -10.37
CA ASN A 2 43.85 -24.80 -9.88
C ASN A 2 42.91 -25.57 -8.94
N ILE A 3 43.10 -25.48 -7.65
CA ILE A 3 42.19 -26.03 -6.65
C ILE A 3 40.98 -25.10 -6.58
N LYS A 4 39.86 -25.49 -7.19
CA LYS A 4 38.56 -24.81 -6.99
C LYS A 4 38.01 -25.30 -5.65
N SER A 5 37.99 -24.42 -4.67
CA SER A 5 37.27 -24.67 -3.41
C SER A 5 35.79 -24.37 -3.68
N SER A 6 34.92 -25.35 -3.51
CA SER A 6 33.46 -25.16 -3.60
C SER A 6 32.86 -25.26 -2.20
N ILE A 7 31.99 -24.32 -1.87
CA ILE A 7 31.24 -24.28 -0.63
C ILE A 7 29.77 -24.61 -0.98
N SER A 8 29.23 -25.60 -0.27
CA SER A 8 27.80 -25.98 -0.46
C SER A 8 26.95 -25.41 0.68
N ALA A 9 25.84 -24.80 0.34
CA ALA A 9 24.89 -24.27 1.30
C ALA A 9 23.48 -24.54 0.83
N THR A 10 22.58 -24.68 1.76
CA THR A 10 21.12 -24.74 1.48
C THR A 10 20.51 -23.37 1.67
N GLY A 11 19.56 -23.00 0.82
CA GLY A 11 18.93 -21.70 0.87
C GLY A 11 17.47 -21.73 0.43
N VAL A 12 16.78 -20.64 0.69
CA VAL A 12 15.39 -20.41 0.27
C VAL A 12 15.36 -19.30 -0.77
N ILE A 13 14.64 -19.55 -1.87
CA ILE A 13 14.38 -18.53 -2.88
C ILE A 13 13.23 -17.63 -2.37
N SER A 14 13.48 -16.33 -2.31
CA SER A 14 12.48 -15.34 -1.96
C SER A 14 12.52 -14.16 -2.93
N PRO A 15 11.41 -13.44 -3.12
CA PRO A 15 11.44 -12.19 -3.88
C PRO A 15 12.30 -11.15 -3.16
N VAL A 16 12.97 -10.30 -3.92
CA VAL A 16 13.77 -9.20 -3.33
C VAL A 16 12.87 -8.16 -2.69
N ASN A 17 11.77 -7.84 -3.34
CA ASN A 17 10.82 -6.84 -2.87
C ASN A 17 9.45 -7.47 -2.66
N SER A 18 8.87 -7.22 -1.49
CA SER A 18 7.47 -7.53 -1.19
C SER A 18 6.87 -6.40 -0.38
N VAL A 19 5.60 -6.09 -0.66
CA VAL A 19 4.86 -5.04 0.02
C VAL A 19 3.59 -5.64 0.61
N GLU A 20 3.32 -5.31 1.85
CA GLU A 20 2.06 -5.62 2.51
C GLU A 20 1.02 -4.57 2.17
N VAL A 21 -0.14 -5.03 1.72
CA VAL A 21 -1.27 -4.18 1.41
C VAL A 21 -2.17 -4.12 2.65
N SER A 22 -2.21 -2.96 3.28
CA SER A 22 -3.00 -2.69 4.48
C SER A 22 -3.96 -1.54 4.23
N PRO A 23 -5.13 -1.50 4.91
CA PRO A 23 -6.08 -0.42 4.74
C PRO A 23 -5.58 0.86 5.42
N LYS A 24 -5.96 2.01 4.87
CA LYS A 24 -5.73 3.32 5.49
C LYS A 24 -6.94 3.82 6.30
N ILE A 25 -8.05 3.11 6.23
CA ILE A 25 -9.27 3.34 7.01
C ILE A 25 -9.74 2.02 7.63
N THR A 26 -10.49 2.10 8.70
CA THR A 26 -11.07 0.91 9.34
C THR A 26 -12.46 0.65 8.78
N ALA A 27 -12.60 -0.46 8.05
CA ALA A 27 -13.89 -0.89 7.51
C ALA A 27 -13.89 -2.40 7.23
N ARG A 28 -15.06 -2.97 6.99
CA ARG A 28 -15.20 -4.39 6.63
C ARG A 28 -14.83 -4.60 5.15
N ILE A 29 -14.10 -5.66 4.85
CA ILE A 29 -13.81 -6.05 3.47
C ILE A 29 -15.10 -6.48 2.79
N SER A 30 -15.47 -5.79 1.72
CA SER A 30 -16.66 -6.09 0.92
C SER A 30 -16.34 -7.13 -0.14
N THR A 31 -15.30 -6.90 -0.94
CA THR A 31 -14.88 -7.83 -2.00
C THR A 31 -13.37 -7.93 -2.06
N VAL A 32 -12.89 -9.08 -2.51
CA VAL A 32 -11.49 -9.30 -2.88
C VAL A 32 -11.46 -9.80 -4.32
N ALA A 33 -10.81 -9.06 -5.19
CA ALA A 33 -10.82 -9.31 -6.64
C ALA A 33 -9.71 -10.24 -7.12
N VAL A 34 -8.78 -10.60 -6.23
CA VAL A 34 -7.59 -11.39 -6.56
C VAL A 34 -7.42 -12.57 -5.60
N LYS A 35 -6.72 -13.60 -6.07
CA LYS A 35 -6.39 -14.80 -5.30
C LYS A 35 -4.88 -14.95 -5.16
N GLU A 36 -4.47 -15.91 -4.34
CA GLU A 36 -3.07 -16.31 -4.26
C GLU A 36 -2.53 -16.71 -5.63
N ASN A 37 -1.31 -16.28 -5.92
CA ASN A 37 -0.60 -16.45 -7.20
C ASN A 37 -1.15 -15.63 -8.39
N ASP A 38 -2.17 -14.80 -8.20
CA ASP A 38 -2.61 -13.89 -9.25
C ASP A 38 -1.57 -12.79 -9.51
N ARG A 39 -1.40 -12.44 -10.79
CA ARG A 39 -0.57 -11.32 -11.20
C ARG A 39 -1.40 -10.04 -11.15
N VAL A 40 -0.84 -9.00 -10.54
CA VAL A 40 -1.45 -7.68 -10.42
C VAL A 40 -0.54 -6.60 -10.98
N GLU A 41 -1.14 -5.55 -11.51
CA GLU A 41 -0.43 -4.35 -11.95
C GLU A 41 -0.56 -3.23 -10.92
N LYS A 42 0.43 -2.34 -10.87
CA LYS A 42 0.38 -1.16 -10.01
C LYS A 42 -0.88 -0.33 -10.32
N GLY A 43 -1.65 0.00 -9.29
CA GLY A 43 -2.91 0.73 -9.39
C GLY A 43 -4.15 -0.13 -9.66
N GLN A 44 -3.99 -1.42 -9.93
CA GLN A 44 -5.10 -2.35 -10.09
C GLN A 44 -5.88 -2.49 -8.79
N VAL A 45 -7.22 -2.46 -8.85
CA VAL A 45 -8.09 -2.70 -7.70
C VAL A 45 -7.98 -4.15 -7.27
N VAL A 46 -7.60 -4.38 -6.02
CA VAL A 46 -7.40 -5.72 -5.45
C VAL A 46 -8.42 -6.10 -4.38
N ALA A 47 -8.97 -5.11 -3.69
CA ALA A 47 -10.05 -5.30 -2.74
C ALA A 47 -10.89 -4.03 -2.61
N THR A 48 -12.11 -4.16 -2.11
CA THR A 48 -12.97 -3.03 -1.73
C THR A 48 -13.45 -3.18 -0.30
N LEU A 49 -13.57 -2.07 0.40
CA LEU A 49 -14.10 -1.99 1.75
C LEU A 49 -15.55 -1.49 1.72
N ASP A 50 -16.34 -1.80 2.75
CA ASP A 50 -17.67 -1.23 2.92
C ASP A 50 -17.54 0.26 3.26
N GLY A 51 -17.88 1.10 2.30
CA GLY A 51 -17.72 2.56 2.36
C GLY A 51 -19.01 3.32 2.69
N LYS A 52 -20.10 2.64 3.10
CA LYS A 52 -21.41 3.31 3.31
C LYS A 52 -21.35 4.47 4.30
N ASP A 53 -20.68 4.25 5.44
CA ASP A 53 -20.54 5.28 6.47
C ASP A 53 -19.67 6.44 5.99
N TYR A 54 -18.63 6.16 5.21
CA TYR A 54 -17.75 7.17 4.62
C TYR A 54 -18.47 7.96 3.53
N ALA A 55 -19.28 7.32 2.70
CA ALA A 55 -20.12 8.00 1.72
C ALA A 55 -21.13 8.96 2.40
N ALA A 56 -21.79 8.51 3.47
CA ALA A 56 -22.70 9.37 4.24
C ALA A 56 -22.00 10.57 4.88
N LYS A 57 -20.76 10.40 5.39
CA LYS A 57 -19.95 11.51 5.90
C LYS A 57 -19.57 12.50 4.81
N LYS A 58 -19.21 12.01 3.61
CA LYS A 58 -18.93 12.85 2.46
C LYS A 58 -20.16 13.68 2.08
N ASP A 59 -21.34 13.07 1.99
CA ASP A 59 -22.58 13.77 1.68
C ASP A 59 -22.87 14.85 2.73
N GLN A 60 -22.69 14.56 4.02
CA GLN A 60 -22.85 15.53 5.09
C GLN A 60 -21.87 16.71 4.95
N ALA A 61 -20.60 16.44 4.63
CA ALA A 61 -19.60 17.48 4.39
C ALA A 61 -19.95 18.33 3.17
N GLN A 62 -20.48 17.72 2.09
CA GLN A 62 -20.95 18.43 0.91
C GLN A 62 -22.08 19.39 1.24
N TYR A 63 -23.09 18.97 2.04
CA TYR A 63 -24.17 19.85 2.45
C TYR A 63 -23.70 21.00 3.32
N LYS A 64 -22.73 20.76 4.22
CA LYS A 64 -22.10 21.82 5.02
C LYS A 64 -21.37 22.83 4.15
N LEU A 65 -20.62 22.36 3.13
CA LEU A 65 -19.93 23.23 2.18
C LEU A 65 -20.92 24.09 1.39
N THR A 66 -21.97 23.49 0.86
CA THR A 66 -23.02 24.23 0.12
C THR A 66 -23.64 25.34 0.98
N ASN A 67 -23.96 25.03 2.25
CA ASN A 67 -24.50 26.04 3.16
C ASN A 67 -23.49 27.16 3.48
N ALA A 68 -22.24 26.80 3.73
CA ALA A 68 -21.16 27.76 3.99
C ALA A 68 -20.88 28.66 2.78
N GLN A 69 -20.94 28.10 1.57
CA GLN A 69 -20.81 28.85 0.33
C GLN A 69 -21.91 29.91 0.19
N LEU A 70 -23.18 29.53 0.41
CA LEU A 70 -24.28 30.46 0.35
C LEU A 70 -24.18 31.58 1.39
N LYS A 71 -23.69 31.26 2.60
CA LYS A 71 -23.41 32.29 3.63
C LYS A 71 -22.30 33.24 3.19
N TYR A 72 -21.22 32.70 2.65
CA TYR A 72 -20.09 33.50 2.15
C TYR A 72 -20.52 34.45 1.01
N GLU A 73 -21.24 33.93 0.01
CA GLU A 73 -21.73 34.72 -1.10
C GLU A 73 -22.65 35.86 -0.63
N ARG A 74 -23.52 35.59 0.34
CA ARG A 74 -24.40 36.60 0.95
C ARG A 74 -23.60 37.64 1.73
N ALA A 75 -22.67 37.22 2.56
CA ALA A 75 -21.80 38.14 3.33
C ALA A 75 -20.96 39.03 2.40
N LYS A 76 -20.45 38.45 1.31
CA LYS A 76 -19.69 39.17 0.29
C LYS A 76 -20.58 40.23 -0.40
N ALA A 77 -21.79 39.88 -0.84
CA ALA A 77 -22.69 40.80 -1.48
C ALA A 77 -23.08 41.96 -0.55
N LEU A 78 -23.37 41.68 0.73
CA LEU A 78 -23.66 42.72 1.74
C LEU A 78 -22.47 43.64 1.98
N TYR A 79 -21.27 43.10 2.07
CA TYR A 79 -20.06 43.90 2.24
C TYR A 79 -19.78 44.80 1.04
N GLU A 80 -19.92 44.31 -0.18
CA GLU A 80 -19.74 45.05 -1.43
C GLU A 80 -20.78 46.17 -1.56
N ALA A 81 -22.02 45.92 -1.06
CA ALA A 81 -23.07 46.92 -1.01
C ALA A 81 -22.94 47.95 0.15
N GLY A 82 -21.90 47.84 0.97
CA GLY A 82 -21.68 48.71 2.15
C GLY A 82 -22.65 48.43 3.32
N ALA A 83 -23.40 47.32 3.27
CA ALA A 83 -24.41 46.94 4.28
C ALA A 83 -23.92 45.83 5.23
N GLY A 84 -22.71 45.26 5.01
CA GLY A 84 -22.09 44.21 5.83
C GLY A 84 -20.76 44.64 6.40
N SER A 85 -20.36 43.99 7.51
CA SER A 85 -19.05 44.23 8.11
C SER A 85 -17.94 43.37 7.45
N LYS A 86 -16.71 43.84 7.49
CA LYS A 86 -15.54 43.06 7.06
C LYS A 86 -15.40 41.80 7.91
N GLN A 87 -15.71 41.88 9.20
CA GLN A 87 -15.64 40.74 10.13
C GLN A 87 -16.63 39.65 9.74
N ASP A 88 -17.86 39.99 9.35
CA ASP A 88 -18.85 39.01 8.91
C ASP A 88 -18.41 38.28 7.63
N LEU A 89 -17.81 39.02 6.70
CA LEU A 89 -17.24 38.45 5.48
C LEU A 89 -16.09 37.49 5.79
N ASP A 90 -15.15 37.92 6.65
CA ASP A 90 -14.00 37.09 7.03
C ASP A 90 -14.43 35.81 7.78
N ASN A 91 -15.44 35.91 8.67
CA ASN A 91 -16.01 34.76 9.35
C ASN A 91 -16.69 33.79 8.37
N ALA A 92 -17.48 34.30 7.43
CA ALA A 92 -18.14 33.47 6.44
C ALA A 92 -17.13 32.80 5.50
N GLN A 93 -16.05 33.47 5.14
CA GLN A 93 -14.96 32.87 4.35
C GLN A 93 -14.28 31.76 5.13
N PHE A 94 -13.98 31.96 6.41
CA PHE A 94 -13.39 30.94 7.28
C PHE A 94 -14.28 29.69 7.37
N GLU A 95 -15.62 29.87 7.55
CA GLU A 95 -16.58 28.76 7.54
C GLU A 95 -16.55 28.00 6.21
N TYR A 96 -16.51 28.73 5.08
CA TYR A 96 -16.45 28.14 3.75
C TYR A 96 -15.17 27.34 3.54
N ASP A 97 -14.00 27.91 3.85
CA ASP A 97 -12.70 27.25 3.68
C ASP A 97 -12.58 25.99 4.58
N THR A 98 -13.10 26.08 5.80
CA THR A 98 -13.14 24.95 6.74
C THR A 98 -14.04 23.82 6.23
N ALA A 99 -15.23 24.18 5.70
CA ALA A 99 -16.15 23.20 5.14
C ALA A 99 -15.58 22.54 3.87
N ALA A 100 -14.87 23.29 3.03
CA ALA A 100 -14.18 22.77 1.85
C ALA A 100 -13.09 21.76 2.24
N SER A 101 -12.29 22.06 3.28
CA SER A 101 -11.28 21.14 3.81
C SER A 101 -11.90 19.86 4.37
N SER A 102 -13.02 19.98 5.10
CA SER A 102 -13.74 18.82 5.63
C SER A 102 -14.32 17.92 4.53
N LEU A 103 -14.78 18.51 3.42
CA LEU A 103 -15.22 17.72 2.26
C LEU A 103 -14.05 16.98 1.63
N SER A 104 -12.91 17.65 1.44
CA SER A 104 -11.71 17.03 0.87
C SER A 104 -11.22 15.85 1.71
N GLU A 105 -11.27 15.96 3.04
CA GLU A 105 -10.97 14.84 3.96
C GLU A 105 -11.93 13.68 3.76
N ALA A 106 -13.25 13.94 3.76
CA ALA A 106 -14.27 12.91 3.56
C ALA A 106 -14.18 12.25 2.17
N GLU A 107 -13.80 12.99 1.14
CA GLU A 107 -13.55 12.43 -0.21
C GLU A 107 -12.34 11.52 -0.23
N SER A 108 -11.27 11.88 0.48
CA SER A 108 -10.10 11.03 0.63
C SER A 108 -10.45 9.73 1.35
N ASP A 109 -11.23 9.79 2.41
CA ASP A 109 -11.70 8.59 3.13
C ASP A 109 -12.52 7.66 2.23
N VAL A 110 -13.41 8.21 1.40
CA VAL A 110 -14.17 7.42 0.41
C VAL A 110 -13.23 6.79 -0.62
N ALA A 111 -12.22 7.51 -1.10
CA ALA A 111 -11.25 6.95 -2.04
C ALA A 111 -10.46 5.78 -1.44
N GLU A 112 -10.13 5.83 -0.15
CA GLU A 112 -9.41 4.76 0.56
C GLU A 112 -10.28 3.50 0.81
N THR A 113 -11.58 3.51 0.48
CA THR A 113 -12.40 2.29 0.45
C THR A 113 -12.04 1.35 -0.68
N VAL A 114 -11.36 1.85 -1.71
CA VAL A 114 -10.88 1.08 -2.86
C VAL A 114 -9.39 0.80 -2.67
N ILE A 115 -9.06 -0.45 -2.40
CA ILE A 115 -7.68 -0.88 -2.18
C ILE A 115 -7.05 -1.23 -3.52
N THR A 116 -5.96 -0.56 -3.84
CA THR A 116 -5.20 -0.80 -5.07
C THR A 116 -3.82 -1.38 -4.79
N ALA A 117 -3.28 -2.10 -5.77
CA ALA A 117 -1.92 -2.64 -5.70
C ALA A 117 -0.88 -1.50 -5.74
N PRO A 118 0.00 -1.37 -4.73
CA PRO A 118 1.03 -0.32 -4.70
C PRO A 118 2.16 -0.56 -5.70
N MET A 119 2.31 -1.79 -6.15
CA MET A 119 3.31 -2.20 -7.12
C MET A 119 2.78 -3.34 -8.00
N SER A 120 3.42 -3.54 -9.15
CA SER A 120 3.16 -4.72 -9.98
C SER A 120 3.88 -5.93 -9.40
N GLY A 121 3.24 -7.10 -9.44
CA GLY A 121 3.82 -8.31 -8.89
C GLY A 121 2.83 -9.47 -8.86
N VAL A 122 3.08 -10.42 -7.99
CA VAL A 122 2.22 -11.58 -7.75
C VAL A 122 1.76 -11.58 -6.30
N VAL A 123 0.50 -11.91 -6.08
CA VAL A 123 -0.08 -12.06 -4.73
C VAL A 123 0.51 -13.29 -4.06
N VAL A 124 1.13 -13.11 -2.91
CA VAL A 124 1.76 -14.15 -2.12
C VAL A 124 0.97 -14.42 -0.85
N GLY A 125 0.62 -15.68 -0.65
CA GLY A 125 -0.23 -16.12 0.45
C GLY A 125 -1.70 -15.80 0.20
N GLU A 126 -2.55 -16.35 1.02
CA GLU A 126 -4.00 -16.21 0.89
C GLU A 126 -4.45 -14.80 1.31
N PRO A 127 -5.13 -14.05 0.43
CA PRO A 127 -5.73 -12.77 0.80
C PRO A 127 -6.80 -12.93 1.89
N LYS A 128 -7.02 -11.90 2.68
CA LYS A 128 -8.11 -11.89 3.67
C LYS A 128 -9.46 -12.04 2.97
N THR A 129 -10.34 -12.81 3.60
CA THR A 129 -11.67 -13.09 3.04
C THR A 129 -12.62 -11.89 3.19
N PRO A 130 -13.58 -11.73 2.25
CA PRO A 130 -14.69 -10.79 2.41
C PRO A 130 -15.43 -11.03 3.75
N GLY A 131 -15.91 -9.95 4.37
CA GLY A 131 -16.54 -10.00 5.69
C GLY A 131 -15.57 -9.76 6.86
N THR A 132 -14.26 -9.90 6.65
CA THR A 132 -13.25 -9.61 7.68
C THR A 132 -13.17 -8.11 7.95
N MET A 133 -13.03 -7.72 9.22
CA MET A 133 -12.75 -6.34 9.59
C MET A 133 -11.29 -6.00 9.29
N ALA A 134 -11.09 -5.07 8.40
CA ALA A 134 -9.77 -4.50 8.11
C ALA A 134 -9.55 -3.27 9.00
N VAL A 135 -8.57 -3.33 9.87
CA VAL A 135 -8.28 -2.30 10.86
C VAL A 135 -7.03 -1.53 10.46
N GLN A 136 -7.17 -0.21 10.41
CA GLN A 136 -6.05 0.71 10.33
C GLN A 136 -5.33 0.75 11.68
N GLY A 137 -4.00 0.82 11.68
CA GLY A 137 -3.25 1.01 12.93
C GLY A 137 -1.76 1.01 12.73
N ASN A 138 -1.06 1.71 13.64
CA ASN A 138 0.40 1.76 13.63
C ASN A 138 1.03 0.55 14.35
N SER A 139 0.29 -0.10 15.25
CA SER A 139 0.83 -1.19 16.06
C SER A 139 0.54 -2.59 15.50
N SER A 140 -0.58 -2.77 14.82
CA SER A 140 -0.98 -4.05 14.21
C SER A 140 -2.01 -3.83 13.12
N PRO A 141 -1.63 -3.27 11.97
CA PRO A 141 -2.56 -3.10 10.85
C PRO A 141 -2.98 -4.47 10.31
N THR A 142 -4.20 -4.56 9.81
CA THR A 142 -4.63 -5.75 9.10
C THR A 142 -3.92 -5.82 7.75
N VAL A 143 -3.09 -6.82 7.54
CA VAL A 143 -2.54 -7.11 6.21
C VAL A 143 -3.61 -7.85 5.41
N ILE A 144 -4.13 -7.20 4.37
CA ILE A 144 -5.16 -7.77 3.49
C ILE A 144 -4.53 -8.82 2.58
N MET A 145 -3.39 -8.48 1.98
CA MET A 145 -2.59 -9.36 1.13
C MET A 145 -1.15 -8.88 1.05
N ARG A 146 -0.29 -9.72 0.52
CA ARG A 146 1.11 -9.38 0.23
C ARG A 146 1.35 -9.49 -1.27
N ILE A 147 2.01 -8.51 -1.86
CA ILE A 147 2.40 -8.50 -3.27
C ILE A 147 3.92 -8.56 -3.34
N ALA A 148 4.43 -9.51 -4.11
CA ALA A 148 5.87 -9.70 -4.30
C ALA A 148 6.25 -9.44 -5.76
N ASP A 149 7.37 -8.75 -5.95
CA ASP A 149 7.97 -8.58 -7.27
C ASP A 149 8.58 -9.92 -7.72
N THR A 150 8.16 -10.38 -8.88
CA THR A 150 8.66 -11.63 -9.48
C THR A 150 9.84 -11.41 -10.42
N GLY A 151 10.21 -10.16 -10.68
CA GLY A 151 11.30 -9.82 -11.61
C GLY A 151 12.68 -10.22 -11.07
N THR A 152 12.95 -9.90 -9.83
CA THR A 152 14.24 -10.19 -9.19
C THR A 152 14.03 -11.10 -7.98
N LYS A 153 14.73 -12.22 -7.97
CA LYS A 153 14.70 -13.20 -6.87
C LYS A 153 16.04 -13.19 -6.15
N GLN A 154 16.00 -13.39 -4.85
CA GLN A 154 17.19 -13.60 -4.03
C GLN A 154 17.16 -14.99 -3.39
N ILE A 155 18.34 -15.52 -3.16
CA ILE A 155 18.53 -16.76 -2.41
C ILE A 155 19.17 -16.38 -1.08
N ILE A 156 18.50 -16.72 -0.01
CA ILE A 156 19.05 -16.58 1.34
C ILE A 156 19.60 -17.95 1.70
N ALA A 157 20.93 -18.09 1.62
CA ALA A 157 21.64 -19.31 1.94
C ALA A 157 22.29 -19.19 3.32
N LYS A 158 22.18 -20.25 4.11
CA LYS A 158 22.89 -20.36 5.39
C LYS A 158 24.22 -21.08 5.13
N VAL A 159 25.32 -20.37 5.37
CA VAL A 159 26.67 -20.88 5.21
C VAL A 159 27.28 -21.11 6.59
N ASP A 160 28.07 -22.15 6.73
CA ASP A 160 28.78 -22.46 7.96
C ASP A 160 29.80 -21.35 8.30
N GLU A 161 29.97 -21.05 9.58
CA GLU A 161 30.85 -19.99 10.07
C GLU A 161 32.31 -20.22 9.64
N THR A 162 32.73 -21.47 9.48
CA THR A 162 34.09 -21.85 9.01
C THR A 162 34.34 -21.51 7.54
N ASP A 163 33.31 -21.38 6.74
CA ASP A 163 33.40 -21.13 5.31
C ASP A 163 33.05 -19.69 4.90
N ILE A 164 32.43 -18.91 5.78
CA ILE A 164 31.99 -17.54 5.48
C ILE A 164 33.16 -16.62 5.09
N GLY A 165 34.33 -16.83 5.65
CA GLY A 165 35.57 -16.09 5.34
C GLY A 165 36.10 -16.28 3.92
N LYS A 166 35.62 -17.31 3.21
CA LYS A 166 36.01 -17.63 1.83
C LYS A 166 35.05 -17.04 0.79
N ILE A 167 33.94 -16.49 1.23
CA ILE A 167 32.87 -15.89 0.36
C ILE A 167 33.11 -14.39 0.27
N LYS A 168 32.98 -13.86 -0.93
CA LYS A 168 33.07 -12.40 -1.20
C LYS A 168 31.87 -11.91 -1.95
N VAL A 169 31.45 -10.68 -1.64
CA VAL A 169 30.42 -9.99 -2.41
C VAL A 169 30.87 -9.86 -3.86
N GLY A 170 29.96 -10.12 -4.80
CA GLY A 170 30.22 -10.16 -6.25
C GLY A 170 30.71 -11.53 -6.77
N GLN A 171 30.91 -12.52 -5.90
CA GLN A 171 31.32 -13.86 -6.31
C GLN A 171 30.17 -14.60 -7.02
N ASP A 172 30.51 -15.32 -8.09
CA ASP A 172 29.56 -16.17 -8.80
C ASP A 172 29.18 -17.38 -7.94
N ALA A 173 27.90 -17.69 -7.91
CA ALA A 173 27.34 -18.86 -7.27
C ALA A 173 26.46 -19.63 -8.25
N THR A 174 26.45 -20.94 -8.11
CA THR A 174 25.51 -21.79 -8.88
C THR A 174 24.59 -22.50 -7.89
N PHE A 175 23.34 -22.68 -8.29
CA PHE A 175 22.35 -23.36 -7.46
C PHE A 175 21.44 -24.25 -8.30
N THR A 176 20.90 -25.26 -7.68
CA THR A 176 19.85 -26.12 -8.22
C THR A 176 18.61 -26.00 -7.34
N VAL A 177 17.43 -26.18 -7.90
CA VAL A 177 16.15 -26.20 -7.18
C VAL A 177 15.59 -27.64 -7.25
N ASP A 178 14.99 -28.07 -6.15
CA ASP A 178 14.45 -29.43 -6.05
C ASP A 178 13.39 -29.74 -7.12
N SER A 179 12.66 -28.73 -7.56
CA SER A 179 11.69 -28.87 -8.66
C SER A 179 12.31 -29.00 -10.06
N TYR A 180 13.61 -28.68 -10.21
CA TYR A 180 14.35 -28.72 -11.47
C TYR A 180 15.78 -29.24 -11.26
N THR A 181 15.91 -30.46 -10.82
CA THR A 181 17.18 -31.10 -10.47
C THR A 181 18.22 -31.14 -11.59
N ASN A 182 17.79 -31.02 -12.85
CA ASN A 182 18.69 -31.04 -14.02
C ASN A 182 19.04 -29.65 -14.57
N LYS A 183 18.62 -28.57 -13.89
CA LYS A 183 18.97 -27.19 -14.29
C LYS A 183 19.80 -26.52 -13.23
N THR A 184 20.98 -26.04 -13.65
CA THR A 184 21.84 -25.19 -12.81
C THR A 184 21.56 -23.73 -13.17
N PHE A 185 21.31 -22.94 -12.17
CA PHE A 185 21.10 -21.50 -12.29
C PHE A 185 22.32 -20.77 -11.74
N THR A 186 22.59 -19.58 -12.29
CA THR A 186 23.67 -18.71 -11.84
C THR A 186 23.12 -17.55 -11.03
N ALA A 187 23.85 -17.17 -9.99
CA ALA A 187 23.57 -16.01 -9.16
C ALA A 187 24.89 -15.34 -8.75
N HIS A 188 24.80 -14.15 -8.18
CA HIS A 188 25.95 -13.44 -7.62
C HIS A 188 25.70 -13.13 -6.16
N VAL A 189 26.72 -13.23 -5.33
CA VAL A 189 26.66 -12.87 -3.92
C VAL A 189 26.47 -11.36 -3.81
N SER A 190 25.30 -10.93 -3.36
CA SER A 190 24.96 -9.50 -3.22
C SER A 190 25.26 -8.95 -1.83
N LYS A 191 25.14 -9.80 -0.78
CA LYS A 191 25.34 -9.41 0.62
C LYS A 191 25.76 -10.60 1.46
N ILE A 192 26.59 -10.34 2.46
CA ILE A 192 26.98 -11.27 3.52
C ILE A 192 26.58 -10.62 4.84
N SER A 193 25.85 -11.31 5.71
CA SER A 193 25.36 -10.78 6.99
C SER A 193 25.42 -11.84 8.08
#